data_acf4acdf35475a7c98c58cfbf587ff1d
#
_entry.id   acf4acdf35475a7c98c58cfbf587ff1d
#
_cell.length_a   1.000
_cell.length_b   1.000
_cell.length_c   1.000
_cell.angle_alpha   90.00
_cell.angle_beta   90.00
_cell.angle_gamma   90.00
#
_symmetry.space_group_name_H-M   'P 1'
#
loop_
_entity.id
_entity.type
_entity.pdbx_description
1 polymer ?
#
loop_
_entity_poly.entity_id
_entity_poly.type
_entity_poly.pdbx_seq_one_letter_code
_entity_poly.pdbx_strand_id
1 'polypeptide(L)'
;MKFTMMVLTLGATLGAGASWADPPKTIRVTETVEIKAPIDKVWATVKDFDSLNKWHPGFASDELVSGGNGKAGAVRKLTIKDGPTFTEKLLAFDAAHHSYRYKIVESPLPFTGYVSTIAVRPGPAGTTRVIWSGSCKRKNASDSPPAAESDAGVTKLLKGVYRGGLDNLKKMLET
;
A
#
# COMPACT_ATOMS: atom_id res chain seq x y z
N MET A 1 6.57 -24.50 79.93
CA MET A 1 6.19 -23.44 78.94
C MET A 1 6.76 -23.81 77.58
N LYS A 2 5.90 -24.26 76.69
CA LYS A 2 6.32 -24.63 75.28
C LYS A 2 5.95 -23.47 74.34
N PHE A 3 6.94 -22.85 73.70
CA PHE A 3 6.74 -21.83 72.67
C PHE A 3 6.57 -22.53 71.34
N THR A 4 5.41 -22.41 70.75
CA THR A 4 5.12 -22.88 69.41
C THR A 4 5.45 -21.74 68.42
N MET A 5 6.41 -22.00 67.53
CA MET A 5 6.86 -21.07 66.49
C MET A 5 5.94 -21.22 65.25
N MET A 6 5.19 -20.18 64.94
CA MET A 6 4.29 -20.12 63.79
C MET A 6 5.09 -19.62 62.57
N VAL A 7 5.28 -20.51 61.59
CA VAL A 7 5.94 -20.16 60.34
C VAL A 7 4.89 -19.57 59.39
N LEU A 8 5.02 -18.29 59.07
CA LEU A 8 4.21 -17.60 58.08
C LEU A 8 4.82 -17.82 56.68
N THR A 9 4.21 -18.65 55.85
CA THR A 9 4.60 -18.80 54.46
C THR A 9 3.96 -17.68 53.63
N LEU A 10 4.80 -16.77 53.15
CA LEU A 10 4.42 -15.69 52.23
C LEU A 10 4.30 -16.30 50.81
N GLY A 11 3.07 -16.52 50.35
CA GLY A 11 2.80 -16.94 48.97
C GLY A 11 3.01 -15.79 47.98
N ALA A 12 4.07 -15.84 47.18
CA ALA A 12 4.27 -14.92 46.07
C ALA A 12 3.35 -15.33 44.90
N THR A 13 2.28 -14.58 44.67
CA THR A 13 1.48 -14.70 43.46
C THR A 13 2.24 -14.03 42.29
N LEU A 14 2.85 -14.84 41.42
CA LEU A 14 3.33 -14.40 40.13
C LEU A 14 2.13 -14.01 39.29
N GLY A 15 1.79 -12.72 39.21
CA GLY A 15 0.87 -12.17 38.29
C GLY A 15 1.46 -12.30 36.87
N ALA A 16 0.92 -13.22 36.06
CA ALA A 16 1.19 -13.24 34.62
C ALA A 16 0.64 -11.95 34.03
N GLY A 17 1.50 -10.96 33.82
CA GLY A 17 1.16 -9.75 33.11
C GLY A 17 0.76 -10.14 31.68
N ALA A 18 -0.52 -9.95 31.35
CA ALA A 18 -0.95 -10.05 29.96
C ALA A 18 -0.18 -9.01 29.16
N SER A 19 0.76 -9.47 28.33
CA SER A 19 1.45 -8.62 27.36
C SER A 19 0.41 -8.25 26.31
N TRP A 20 -0.07 -7.02 26.35
CA TRP A 20 -0.94 -6.47 25.32
C TRP A 20 -0.05 -6.15 24.12
N ALA A 21 -0.26 -6.87 23.02
CA ALA A 21 0.42 -6.59 21.76
C ALA A 21 0.16 -5.14 21.32
N ASP A 22 1.19 -4.40 20.96
CA ASP A 22 1.03 -3.07 20.38
C ASP A 22 0.25 -3.19 19.07
N PRO A 23 -0.80 -2.35 18.87
CA PRO A 23 -1.59 -2.42 17.65
C PRO A 23 -0.71 -2.13 16.43
N PRO A 24 -0.97 -2.75 15.26
CA PRO A 24 -0.21 -2.54 14.04
C PRO A 24 -0.08 -1.06 13.68
N LYS A 25 1.16 -0.60 13.50
CA LYS A 25 1.48 0.80 13.17
C LYS A 25 1.03 1.12 11.74
N THR A 26 0.77 2.40 11.48
CA THR A 26 0.51 2.85 10.11
C THR A 26 1.81 2.84 9.31
N ILE A 27 1.87 2.01 8.29
CA ILE A 27 2.92 1.95 7.30
C ILE A 27 2.63 3.03 6.25
N ARG A 28 3.66 3.82 5.88
CA ARG A 28 3.59 4.80 4.78
C ARG A 28 4.73 4.52 3.81
N VAL A 29 4.40 4.52 2.53
CA VAL A 29 5.36 4.34 1.44
C VAL A 29 5.15 5.44 0.42
N THR A 30 6.25 6.01 -0.07
CA THR A 30 6.25 6.95 -1.19
C THR A 30 7.44 6.62 -2.07
N GLU A 31 7.17 6.46 -3.36
CA GLU A 31 8.19 6.33 -4.40
C GLU A 31 7.97 7.42 -5.45
N THR A 32 9.04 7.87 -6.03
CA THR A 32 9.02 8.98 -7.00
C THR A 32 9.94 8.66 -8.17
N VAL A 33 9.52 9.07 -9.37
CA VAL A 33 10.38 9.00 -10.57
C VAL A 33 10.31 10.32 -11.34
N GLU A 34 11.45 10.74 -11.89
CA GLU A 34 11.55 11.82 -12.86
C GLU A 34 11.59 11.22 -14.27
N ILE A 35 10.72 11.71 -15.16
CA ILE A 35 10.55 11.22 -16.53
C ILE A 35 10.82 12.38 -17.52
N LYS A 36 11.68 12.17 -18.50
CA LYS A 36 11.98 13.14 -19.55
C LYS A 36 10.89 13.10 -20.64
N ALA A 37 9.67 13.48 -20.25
CA ALA A 37 8.52 13.57 -21.15
C ALA A 37 7.59 14.69 -20.67
N PRO A 38 6.77 15.29 -21.58
CA PRO A 38 5.77 16.30 -21.22
C PRO A 38 4.74 15.75 -20.23
N ILE A 39 4.29 16.59 -19.30
CA ILE A 39 3.34 16.22 -18.25
C ILE A 39 2.05 15.61 -18.81
N ASP A 40 1.53 16.17 -19.91
CA ASP A 40 0.30 15.67 -20.53
C ASP A 40 0.46 14.26 -21.09
N LYS A 41 1.65 13.92 -21.66
CA LYS A 41 1.95 12.57 -22.14
C LYS A 41 2.00 11.59 -20.98
N VAL A 42 2.66 11.96 -19.85
CA VAL A 42 2.76 11.13 -18.66
C VAL A 42 1.38 10.94 -18.02
N TRP A 43 0.62 12.02 -17.85
CA TRP A 43 -0.72 11.95 -17.29
C TRP A 43 -1.67 11.12 -18.15
N ALA A 44 -1.67 11.30 -19.47
CA ALA A 44 -2.46 10.50 -20.39
C ALA A 44 -2.21 8.99 -20.25
N THR A 45 -0.98 8.59 -19.90
CA THR A 45 -0.62 7.18 -19.70
C THR A 45 -1.17 6.59 -18.39
N VAL A 46 -1.22 7.39 -17.30
CA VAL A 46 -1.55 6.85 -15.98
C VAL A 46 -2.96 7.19 -15.49
N LYS A 47 -3.66 8.13 -16.13
CA LYS A 47 -4.94 8.68 -15.63
C LYS A 47 -6.10 7.70 -15.64
N ASP A 48 -6.11 6.77 -16.57
CA ASP A 48 -7.22 5.82 -16.72
C ASP A 48 -7.13 4.76 -15.63
N PHE A 49 -8.19 4.67 -14.83
CA PHE A 49 -8.19 3.83 -13.62
C PHE A 49 -8.11 2.33 -13.93
N ASP A 50 -8.42 1.91 -15.15
CA ASP A 50 -8.32 0.54 -15.68
C ASP A 50 -7.08 0.33 -16.57
N SER A 51 -6.01 1.09 -16.37
CA SER A 51 -4.83 1.04 -17.24
C SER A 51 -3.54 0.60 -16.55
N LEU A 52 -3.59 0.22 -15.28
CA LEU A 52 -2.37 -0.11 -14.51
C LEU A 52 -1.54 -1.22 -15.18
N ASN A 53 -2.18 -2.26 -15.70
CA ASN A 53 -1.50 -3.36 -16.40
C ASN A 53 -0.82 -2.95 -17.72
N LYS A 54 -1.17 -1.80 -18.29
CA LYS A 54 -0.54 -1.27 -19.51
C LYS A 54 0.84 -0.68 -19.27
N TRP A 55 1.10 -0.23 -18.05
CA TRP A 55 2.38 0.39 -17.71
C TRP A 55 3.08 -0.23 -16.48
N HIS A 56 2.41 -1.11 -15.74
CA HIS A 56 2.99 -1.82 -14.60
C HIS A 56 3.16 -3.31 -14.90
N PRO A 57 4.40 -3.82 -15.03
CA PRO A 57 4.65 -5.20 -15.51
C PRO A 57 4.21 -6.29 -14.53
N GLY A 58 3.92 -5.94 -13.27
CA GLY A 58 3.49 -6.88 -12.24
C GLY A 58 2.01 -7.23 -12.28
N PHE A 59 1.20 -6.63 -13.17
CA PHE A 59 -0.23 -6.92 -13.30
C PHE A 59 -0.54 -7.58 -14.63
N ALA A 60 -1.28 -8.69 -14.56
CA ALA A 60 -1.75 -9.43 -15.74
C ALA A 60 -2.99 -8.77 -16.35
N SER A 61 -3.91 -8.27 -15.49
CA SER A 61 -5.11 -7.55 -15.94
C SER A 61 -5.50 -6.43 -14.98
N ASP A 62 -6.22 -5.45 -15.53
CA ASP A 62 -6.90 -4.37 -14.82
C ASP A 62 -8.22 -4.10 -15.54
N GLU A 63 -9.33 -4.36 -14.88
CA GLU A 63 -10.67 -4.33 -15.47
C GLU A 63 -11.60 -3.47 -14.64
N LEU A 64 -12.23 -2.48 -15.27
CA LEU A 64 -13.28 -1.70 -14.63
C LEU A 64 -14.53 -2.58 -14.46
N VAL A 65 -14.92 -2.87 -13.22
CA VAL A 65 -16.08 -3.73 -12.92
C VAL A 65 -17.34 -2.92 -12.60
N SER A 66 -17.19 -1.66 -12.20
CA SER A 66 -18.32 -0.73 -12.06
C SER A 66 -17.88 0.73 -12.13
N GLY A 67 -18.81 1.62 -12.47
CA GLY A 67 -18.56 3.05 -12.62
C GLY A 67 -17.89 3.39 -13.94
N GLY A 68 -17.14 4.50 -14.00
CA GLY A 68 -16.43 4.97 -15.20
C GLY A 68 -15.07 5.55 -14.84
N ASN A 69 -14.12 5.51 -15.80
CA ASN A 69 -12.81 6.13 -15.64
C ASN A 69 -12.94 7.59 -15.22
N GLY A 70 -12.10 8.03 -14.30
CA GLY A 70 -12.10 9.39 -13.76
C GLY A 70 -13.30 9.76 -12.89
N LYS A 71 -14.19 8.81 -12.55
CA LYS A 71 -15.35 9.06 -11.68
C LYS A 71 -15.15 8.42 -10.32
N ALA A 72 -15.20 9.23 -9.26
CA ALA A 72 -15.19 8.72 -7.88
C ALA A 72 -16.30 7.67 -7.70
N GLY A 73 -15.97 6.58 -7.01
CA GLY A 73 -16.85 5.43 -6.85
C GLY A 73 -16.61 4.30 -7.84
N ALA A 74 -15.89 4.53 -8.95
CA ALA A 74 -15.49 3.46 -9.88
C ALA A 74 -14.73 2.36 -9.15
N VAL A 75 -14.98 1.10 -9.53
CA VAL A 75 -14.32 -0.08 -8.97
C VAL A 75 -13.62 -0.82 -10.09
N ARG A 76 -12.35 -1.17 -9.86
CA ARG A 76 -11.56 -2.04 -10.74
C ARG A 76 -11.19 -3.34 -10.07
N LYS A 77 -10.99 -4.38 -10.85
CA LYS A 77 -10.45 -5.67 -10.46
C LYS A 77 -9.05 -5.82 -11.07
N LEU A 78 -8.08 -6.05 -10.22
CA LEU A 78 -6.69 -6.23 -10.59
C LEU A 78 -6.28 -7.69 -10.38
N THR A 79 -5.54 -8.26 -11.32
CA THR A 79 -4.88 -9.56 -11.19
C THR A 79 -3.38 -9.37 -11.21
N ILE A 80 -2.69 -9.77 -10.14
CA ILE A 80 -1.22 -9.79 -10.09
C ILE A 80 -0.74 -10.90 -11.01
N LYS A 81 0.32 -10.65 -11.78
CA LYS A 81 0.95 -11.68 -12.61
C LYS A 81 1.42 -12.84 -11.72
N ASP A 82 0.96 -14.05 -12.02
CA ASP A 82 1.22 -15.26 -11.24
C ASP A 82 0.80 -15.16 -9.76
N GLY A 83 -0.20 -14.31 -9.47
CA GLY A 83 -0.63 -13.99 -8.12
C GLY A 83 -2.14 -13.80 -7.97
N PRO A 84 -2.57 -13.34 -6.79
CA PRO A 84 -3.97 -13.18 -6.48
C PRO A 84 -4.64 -12.01 -7.20
N THR A 85 -5.97 -12.04 -7.18
CA THR A 85 -6.85 -10.95 -7.62
C THR A 85 -7.33 -10.15 -6.42
N PHE A 86 -7.54 -8.85 -6.60
CA PHE A 86 -8.12 -7.95 -5.61
C PHE A 86 -8.90 -6.80 -6.27
N THR A 87 -9.69 -6.08 -5.48
CA THR A 87 -10.51 -4.97 -5.98
C THR A 87 -10.11 -3.65 -5.35
N GLU A 88 -10.16 -2.60 -6.15
CA GLU A 88 -9.91 -1.23 -5.72
C GLU A 88 -11.06 -0.31 -6.09
N LYS A 89 -11.28 0.70 -5.25
CA LYS A 89 -12.28 1.75 -5.48
C LYS A 89 -11.62 3.11 -5.60
N LEU A 90 -11.93 3.83 -6.66
CA LEU A 90 -11.54 5.21 -6.86
C LEU A 90 -12.25 6.12 -5.86
N LEU A 91 -11.51 6.86 -5.05
CA LEU A 91 -12.03 7.77 -4.03
C LEU A 91 -12.15 9.19 -4.54
N ALA A 92 -11.16 9.64 -5.34
CA ALA A 92 -11.10 10.96 -5.91
C ALA A 92 -10.32 10.94 -7.22
N PHE A 93 -10.71 11.80 -8.16
CA PHE A 93 -10.01 12.05 -9.42
C PHE A 93 -9.96 13.56 -9.64
N ASP A 94 -8.76 14.09 -9.79
CA ASP A 94 -8.51 15.51 -10.02
C ASP A 94 -7.69 15.67 -11.30
N ALA A 95 -8.42 15.90 -12.40
CA ALA A 95 -7.82 16.08 -13.71
C ALA A 95 -7.00 17.38 -13.80
N ALA A 96 -7.45 18.45 -13.10
CA ALA A 96 -6.77 19.75 -13.13
C ALA A 96 -5.41 19.70 -12.44
N HIS A 97 -5.28 18.90 -11.38
CA HIS A 97 -4.04 18.71 -10.65
C HIS A 97 -3.41 17.33 -10.93
N HIS A 98 -3.79 16.65 -12.00
CA HIS A 98 -3.20 15.38 -12.44
C HIS A 98 -2.97 14.39 -11.30
N SER A 99 -4.05 14.04 -10.59
CA SER A 99 -3.95 13.07 -9.49
C SER A 99 -5.22 12.27 -9.30
N TYR A 100 -5.08 11.06 -8.76
CA TYR A 100 -6.21 10.28 -8.29
C TYR A 100 -5.86 9.50 -7.03
N ARG A 101 -6.87 9.27 -6.20
CA ARG A 101 -6.76 8.55 -4.93
C ARG A 101 -7.72 7.38 -4.93
N TYR A 102 -7.25 6.24 -4.45
CA TYR A 102 -8.01 4.99 -4.43
C TYR A 102 -7.72 4.19 -3.17
N LYS A 103 -8.55 3.18 -2.91
CA LYS A 103 -8.36 2.24 -1.81
C LYS A 103 -8.59 0.81 -2.29
N ILE A 104 -7.94 -0.15 -1.63
CA ILE A 104 -8.32 -1.56 -1.73
C ILE A 104 -9.62 -1.77 -0.95
N VAL A 105 -10.57 -2.49 -1.56
CA VAL A 105 -11.86 -2.84 -0.97
C VAL A 105 -11.81 -4.27 -0.47
N GLU A 106 -11.28 -5.19 -1.29
CA GLU A 106 -11.17 -6.60 -0.98
C GLU A 106 -9.82 -7.14 -1.48
N SER A 107 -9.12 -7.88 -0.62
CA SER A 107 -7.78 -8.37 -0.95
C SER A 107 -7.33 -9.50 -0.03
N PRO A 108 -6.64 -10.54 -0.57
CA PRO A 108 -5.91 -11.53 0.21
C PRO A 108 -4.51 -11.04 0.67
N LEU A 109 -4.09 -9.85 0.29
CA LEU A 109 -2.76 -9.30 0.60
C LEU A 109 -2.53 -9.14 2.11
N PRO A 110 -1.26 -9.13 2.60
CA PRO A 110 -0.93 -9.16 4.02
C PRO A 110 -1.13 -7.81 4.75
N PHE A 111 -1.94 -6.92 4.20
CA PHE A 111 -2.23 -5.60 4.80
C PHE A 111 -3.72 -5.24 4.66
N THR A 112 -4.14 -4.26 5.42
CA THR A 112 -5.51 -3.74 5.47
C THR A 112 -5.52 -2.22 5.51
N GLY A 113 -6.67 -1.61 5.22
CA GLY A 113 -6.84 -0.17 5.25
C GLY A 113 -5.96 0.58 4.22
N TYR A 114 -5.60 -0.09 3.12
CA TYR A 114 -4.77 0.51 2.08
C TYR A 114 -5.50 1.63 1.36
N VAL A 115 -4.84 2.79 1.34
CA VAL A 115 -5.23 3.96 0.55
C VAL A 115 -3.99 4.50 -0.15
N SER A 116 -4.11 4.82 -1.42
CA SER A 116 -3.00 5.28 -2.23
C SER A 116 -3.37 6.45 -3.14
N THR A 117 -2.36 7.19 -3.56
CA THR A 117 -2.48 8.32 -4.49
C THR A 117 -1.38 8.22 -5.54
N ILE A 118 -1.74 8.41 -6.80
CA ILE A 118 -0.81 8.71 -7.88
C ILE A 118 -0.99 10.18 -8.24
N ALA A 119 0.13 10.91 -8.32
CA ALA A 119 0.15 12.32 -8.69
C ALA A 119 1.26 12.59 -9.69
N VAL A 120 0.95 13.37 -10.71
CA VAL A 120 1.89 13.80 -11.76
C VAL A 120 2.10 15.30 -11.61
N ARG A 121 3.34 15.74 -11.55
CA ARG A 121 3.74 17.14 -11.28
C ARG A 121 4.85 17.57 -12.23
N PRO A 122 5.01 18.88 -12.48
CA PRO A 122 6.20 19.38 -13.12
C PRO A 122 7.46 18.96 -12.30
N GLY A 123 8.47 18.49 -12.98
CA GLY A 123 9.80 18.19 -12.43
C GLY A 123 10.82 19.27 -12.81
N PRO A 124 12.06 19.14 -12.33
CA PRO A 124 13.15 20.05 -12.68
C PRO A 124 13.53 19.91 -14.16
N ALA A 125 14.09 20.97 -14.73
CA ALA A 125 14.63 21.00 -16.11
C ALA A 125 13.66 20.46 -17.19
N GLY A 126 12.35 20.72 -17.05
CA GLY A 126 11.35 20.30 -18.02
C GLY A 126 10.96 18.80 -17.96
N THR A 127 11.40 18.09 -16.93
CA THR A 127 10.95 16.72 -16.68
C THR A 127 9.55 16.71 -16.05
N THR A 128 8.97 15.54 -15.96
CA THR A 128 7.73 15.27 -15.25
C THR A 128 8.02 14.35 -14.06
N ARG A 129 7.53 14.71 -12.89
CA ARG A 129 7.64 13.91 -11.68
C ARG A 129 6.36 13.13 -11.45
N VAL A 130 6.48 11.81 -11.30
CA VAL A 130 5.38 10.94 -10.86
C VAL A 130 5.65 10.51 -9.44
N ILE A 131 4.65 10.72 -8.56
CA ILE A 131 4.70 10.39 -7.13
C ILE A 131 3.62 9.34 -6.88
N TRP A 132 4.02 8.18 -6.36
CA TRP A 132 3.12 7.14 -5.91
C TRP A 132 3.26 6.99 -4.40
N SER A 133 2.21 7.35 -3.66
CA SER A 133 2.22 7.30 -2.20
C SER A 133 1.04 6.51 -1.67
N GLY A 134 1.24 5.81 -0.55
CA GLY A 134 0.16 5.06 0.08
C GLY A 134 0.40 4.80 1.55
N SER A 135 -0.67 4.39 2.22
CA SER A 135 -0.63 3.98 3.63
C SER A 135 -1.52 2.77 3.86
N CYS A 136 -1.12 1.92 4.81
CA CYS A 136 -1.88 0.76 5.26
C CYS A 136 -1.46 0.36 6.68
N LYS A 137 -2.02 -0.75 7.17
CA LYS A 137 -1.53 -1.48 8.34
C LYS A 137 -1.30 -2.93 7.95
N ARG A 138 -0.32 -3.60 8.56
CA ARG A 138 -0.20 -5.06 8.41
C ARG A 138 -1.48 -5.75 8.89
N LYS A 139 -1.87 -6.83 8.25
CA LYS A 139 -3.08 -7.60 8.60
C LYS A 139 -2.85 -8.50 9.81
N ASN A 140 -1.68 -9.12 9.90
CA ASN A 140 -1.28 -9.95 11.03
C ASN A 140 -0.94 -9.05 12.23
N ALA A 141 -1.75 -9.15 13.30
CA ALA A 141 -1.58 -8.35 14.52
C ALA A 141 -0.63 -8.98 15.54
N SER A 142 -0.07 -10.17 15.28
CA SER A 142 0.87 -10.86 16.17
C SER A 142 2.10 -9.99 16.47
N ASP A 143 2.68 -10.12 17.67
CA ASP A 143 3.93 -9.46 18.05
C ASP A 143 5.14 -10.01 17.27
N SER A 144 5.05 -11.24 16.79
CA SER A 144 6.08 -11.92 16.00
C SER A 144 5.48 -12.49 14.72
N PRO A 145 5.02 -11.64 13.79
CA PRO A 145 4.47 -12.11 12.52
C PRO A 145 5.58 -12.72 11.65
N PRO A 146 5.23 -13.62 10.71
CA PRO A 146 6.16 -14.02 9.65
C PRO A 146 6.78 -12.82 8.96
N ALA A 147 8.03 -12.93 8.50
CA ALA A 147 8.78 -11.80 7.93
C ALA A 147 8.02 -11.07 6.81
N ALA A 148 7.33 -11.81 5.93
CA ALA A 148 6.53 -11.22 4.83
C ALA A 148 5.29 -10.44 5.32
N GLU A 149 4.77 -10.76 6.50
CA GLU A 149 3.58 -10.14 7.10
C GLU A 149 3.92 -9.07 8.15
N SER A 150 5.22 -8.87 8.42
CA SER A 150 5.72 -7.82 9.33
C SER A 150 5.58 -6.44 8.70
N ASP A 151 5.67 -5.37 9.51
CA ASP A 151 5.67 -3.98 9.00
C ASP A 151 6.79 -3.78 7.96
N ALA A 152 7.97 -4.37 8.19
CA ALA A 152 9.10 -4.32 7.25
C ALA A 152 8.80 -5.10 5.95
N GLY A 153 8.20 -6.29 6.05
CA GLY A 153 7.80 -7.10 4.90
C GLY A 153 6.76 -6.41 4.04
N VAL A 154 5.70 -5.86 4.65
CA VAL A 154 4.67 -5.09 3.95
C VAL A 154 5.25 -3.82 3.31
N THR A 155 6.14 -3.11 4.01
CA THR A 155 6.86 -1.95 3.47
C THR A 155 7.67 -2.32 2.24
N LYS A 156 8.44 -3.41 2.31
CA LYS A 156 9.25 -3.92 1.18
C LYS A 156 8.38 -4.29 -0.01
N LEU A 157 7.27 -4.98 0.23
CA LEU A 157 6.30 -5.36 -0.81
C LEU A 157 5.77 -4.12 -1.53
N LEU A 158 5.24 -3.13 -0.80
CA LEU A 158 4.66 -1.92 -1.39
C LEU A 158 5.72 -1.09 -2.15
N LYS A 159 6.93 -0.94 -1.59
CA LYS A 159 8.04 -0.29 -2.29
C LYS A 159 8.38 -1.00 -3.60
N GLY A 160 8.44 -2.32 -3.59
CA GLY A 160 8.69 -3.12 -4.79
C GLY A 160 7.64 -2.92 -5.87
N VAL A 161 6.37 -2.92 -5.48
CA VAL A 161 5.25 -2.64 -6.41
C VAL A 161 5.39 -1.23 -6.99
N TYR A 162 5.50 -0.19 -6.16
CA TYR A 162 5.57 1.18 -6.66
C TYR A 162 6.80 1.41 -7.54
N ARG A 163 7.97 0.92 -7.10
CA ARG A 163 9.21 1.07 -7.86
C ARG A 163 9.15 0.37 -9.21
N GLY A 164 8.66 -0.89 -9.23
CA GLY A 164 8.54 -1.66 -10.47
C GLY A 164 7.66 -0.99 -11.51
N GLY A 165 6.52 -0.43 -11.09
CA GLY A 165 5.63 0.34 -11.98
C GLY A 165 6.26 1.64 -12.47
N LEU A 166 6.80 2.45 -11.57
CA LEU A 166 7.38 3.75 -11.90
C LEU A 166 8.61 3.63 -12.80
N ASP A 167 9.46 2.64 -12.59
CA ASP A 167 10.65 2.41 -13.43
C ASP A 167 10.26 1.96 -14.83
N ASN A 168 9.24 1.10 -14.95
CA ASN A 168 8.75 0.70 -16.26
C ASN A 168 8.05 1.86 -16.99
N LEU A 169 7.24 2.65 -16.29
CA LEU A 169 6.61 3.85 -16.85
C LEU A 169 7.67 4.82 -17.42
N LYS A 170 8.75 5.07 -16.66
CA LYS A 170 9.89 5.87 -17.13
C LYS A 170 10.49 5.28 -18.41
N LYS A 171 10.81 3.98 -18.39
CA LYS A 171 11.37 3.29 -19.56
C LYS A 171 10.48 3.43 -20.80
N MET A 172 9.16 3.28 -20.65
CA MET A 172 8.19 3.37 -21.73
C MET A 172 8.08 4.78 -22.35
N LEU A 173 8.28 5.82 -21.55
CA LEU A 173 8.02 7.20 -21.97
C LEU A 173 9.28 7.95 -22.41
N GLU A 174 10.46 7.44 -22.08
CA GLU A 174 11.76 8.00 -22.48
C GLU A 174 12.38 7.31 -23.72
N THR A 175 11.70 6.30 -24.27
CA THR A 175 12.00 5.71 -25.59
C THR A 175 11.18 6.44 -26.67
#